data_24eb3cac29bbcb4cd418faae987f644e
#
_entry.id   24eb3cac29bbcb4cd418faae987f644e
#
_cell.length_a   1.000
_cell.length_b   1.000
_cell.length_c   1.000
_cell.angle_alpha   90.00
_cell.angle_beta   90.00
_cell.angle_gamma   90.00
#
_symmetry.space_group_name_H-M   'P 1'
#
loop_
_entity.id
_entity.type
_entity.pdbx_description
1 polymer ?
#
loop_
_entity_poly.entity_id
_entity_poly.type
_entity_poly.pdbx_seq_one_letter_code
_entity_poly.pdbx_strand_id
1 'polypeptide(L)'
;MDGDVIKLDRDEQEEITTLFDPAKPTILIVEDEPGPRAAYKVILRPFYNLYLAESAEDAADLLLDHKIDLAILDLKLGGRHGMEFLKDMKRQHEDVEVIIITGYGTLQSAMDGIRFGAACHLLKPFDVMELINAINEALKRSKKGAAPQGQLE
;
A
#
# COMPACT_ATOMS: atom_id res chain seq x y z
N MET A 1 -24.01 -6.80 -7.46
CA MET A 1 -23.39 -6.57 -7.14
C MET A 1 -22.36 -6.62 -7.58
N ASP A 2 -22.22 -6.40 -7.97
CA ASP A 2 -21.48 -6.22 -8.37
C ASP A 2 -20.39 -5.65 -7.82
N GLY A 3 -20.04 -4.60 -7.97
CA GLY A 3 -19.03 -3.90 -7.31
C GLY A 3 -18.77 -4.40 -5.93
N ASP A 4 -19.72 -5.00 -5.39
CA ASP A 4 -19.65 -5.53 -4.06
C ASP A 4 -18.62 -6.63 -3.93
N VAL A 5 -18.34 -7.29 -5.03
CA VAL A 5 -17.36 -8.36 -5.01
C VAL A 5 -16.00 -7.84 -4.65
N ILE A 6 -15.77 -6.59 -4.94
CA ILE A 6 -14.47 -6.03 -4.83
C ILE A 6 -14.31 -5.12 -3.65
N LYS A 7 -15.39 -4.82 -2.99
CA LYS A 7 -15.34 -4.05 -1.76
C LYS A 7 -15.48 -4.99 -0.59
N LEU A 8 -14.92 -4.60 0.52
CA LEU A 8 -15.15 -5.33 1.74
C LEU A 8 -16.64 -5.32 2.03
N ASP A 9 -17.18 -6.42 2.49
CA ASP A 9 -18.55 -6.41 2.93
C ASP A 9 -18.65 -5.61 4.23
N ARG A 10 -19.89 -5.39 4.66
CA ARG A 10 -20.11 -4.56 5.83
C ARG A 10 -19.41 -5.10 7.06
N ASP A 11 -19.50 -6.41 7.26
CA ASP A 11 -18.92 -7.01 8.44
C ASP A 11 -17.41 -6.86 8.48
N GLU A 12 -16.77 -7.03 7.32
CA GLU A 12 -15.33 -6.86 7.24
C GLU A 12 -14.93 -5.40 7.51
N GLN A 13 -15.71 -4.47 7.01
CA GLN A 13 -15.42 -3.06 7.24
C GLN A 13 -15.60 -2.69 8.70
N GLU A 14 -16.63 -3.23 9.33
CA GLU A 14 -16.86 -2.98 10.75
C GLU A 14 -15.76 -3.59 11.58
N GLU A 15 -15.33 -4.78 11.22
CA GLU A 15 -14.23 -5.43 11.93
C GLU A 15 -12.96 -4.59 11.86
N ILE A 16 -12.62 -4.10 10.68
CA ILE A 16 -11.43 -3.27 10.51
C ILE A 16 -11.55 -1.99 11.33
N THR A 17 -12.72 -1.36 11.27
CA THR A 17 -12.95 -0.13 12.00
C THR A 17 -12.84 -0.35 13.51
N THR A 18 -13.42 -1.45 13.99
CA THR A 18 -13.38 -1.78 15.41
C THR A 18 -11.96 -2.01 15.90
N LEU A 19 -11.11 -2.55 15.02
CA LEU A 19 -9.73 -2.85 15.38
C LEU A 19 -8.76 -1.72 15.07
N PHE A 20 -9.28 -0.59 14.62
CA PHE A 20 -8.41 0.55 14.31
C PHE A 20 -7.69 1.03 15.57
N ASP A 21 -6.40 1.18 15.46
CA ASP A 21 -5.54 1.61 16.56
C ASP A 21 -4.82 2.87 16.14
N PRO A 22 -5.12 4.02 16.73
CA PRO A 22 -4.44 5.27 16.33
C PRO A 22 -2.94 5.24 16.48
N ALA A 23 -2.41 4.34 17.30
CA ALA A 23 -0.97 4.24 17.50
C ALA A 23 -0.26 3.48 16.38
N LYS A 24 -1.02 2.77 15.52
CA LYS A 24 -0.42 1.98 14.45
C LYS A 24 -0.47 2.73 13.14
N PRO A 25 0.54 2.53 12.28
CA PRO A 25 0.48 3.08 10.92
C PRO A 25 -0.66 2.49 10.13
N THR A 26 -1.16 3.24 9.17
CA THR A 26 -2.26 2.81 8.31
C THR A 26 -1.73 2.52 6.91
N ILE A 27 -2.01 1.30 6.45
CA ILE A 27 -1.52 0.79 5.17
C ILE A 27 -2.71 0.60 4.24
N LEU A 28 -2.57 1.09 3.02
CA LEU A 28 -3.53 0.82 1.95
C LEU A 28 -2.95 -0.26 1.06
N ILE A 29 -3.74 -1.31 0.84
CA ILE A 29 -3.31 -2.41 -0.04
C ILE A 29 -4.14 -2.34 -1.30
N VAL A 30 -3.48 -2.18 -2.45
CA VAL A 30 -4.13 -2.10 -3.76
C VAL A 30 -3.79 -3.37 -4.51
N GLU A 31 -4.74 -4.27 -4.54
CA GLU A 31 -4.54 -5.60 -5.10
C GLU A 31 -5.87 -6.10 -5.67
N ASP A 32 -5.92 -6.40 -6.97
CA ASP A 32 -7.17 -6.78 -7.62
C ASP A 32 -7.56 -8.25 -7.42
N GLU A 33 -6.62 -9.11 -7.06
CA GLU A 33 -6.92 -10.53 -6.87
C GLU A 33 -7.34 -10.81 -5.43
N PRO A 34 -8.47 -11.49 -5.24
CA PRO A 34 -8.98 -11.73 -3.89
C PRO A 34 -8.05 -12.58 -3.01
N GLY A 35 -7.38 -13.57 -3.60
CA GLY A 35 -6.49 -14.44 -2.83
C GLY A 35 -5.33 -13.69 -2.21
N PRO A 36 -4.49 -13.03 -3.00
CA PRO A 36 -3.41 -12.22 -2.44
C PRO A 36 -3.90 -11.12 -1.51
N ARG A 37 -5.02 -10.48 -1.84
CA ARG A 37 -5.57 -9.42 -0.98
C ARG A 37 -5.90 -9.96 0.39
N ALA A 38 -6.54 -11.13 0.46
CA ALA A 38 -6.86 -11.75 1.73
C ALA A 38 -5.61 -12.15 2.50
N ALA A 39 -4.58 -12.61 1.79
CA ALA A 39 -3.32 -12.98 2.43
C ALA A 39 -2.64 -11.77 3.07
N TYR A 40 -2.61 -10.64 2.38
CA TYR A 40 -2.05 -9.42 2.97
C TYR A 40 -2.80 -9.03 4.23
N LYS A 41 -4.13 -9.14 4.20
CA LYS A 41 -4.94 -8.80 5.35
C LYS A 41 -4.53 -9.64 6.56
N VAL A 42 -4.43 -10.96 6.38
CA VAL A 42 -4.07 -11.85 7.48
C VAL A 42 -2.69 -11.54 8.02
N ILE A 43 -1.73 -11.32 7.12
CA ILE A 43 -0.35 -11.12 7.51
C ILE A 43 -0.14 -9.79 8.23
N LEU A 44 -0.78 -8.74 7.73
CA LEU A 44 -0.43 -7.39 8.16
C LEU A 44 -1.35 -6.83 9.25
N ARG A 45 -2.55 -7.36 9.39
CA ARG A 45 -3.52 -6.85 10.35
C ARG A 45 -3.00 -6.79 11.79
N PRO A 46 -2.21 -7.74 12.27
CA PRO A 46 -1.70 -7.62 13.64
C PRO A 46 -0.81 -6.41 13.89
N PHE A 47 -0.21 -5.86 12.85
CA PHE A 47 0.81 -4.80 13.00
C PHE A 47 0.37 -3.44 12.53
N TYR A 48 -0.64 -3.37 11.67
CA TYR A 48 -1.02 -2.11 11.00
C TYR A 48 -2.52 -2.00 10.88
N ASN A 49 -3.01 -0.77 10.78
CA ASN A 49 -4.38 -0.55 10.33
C ASN A 49 -4.40 -0.74 8.82
N LEU A 50 -5.45 -1.37 8.30
CA LEU A 50 -5.49 -1.71 6.88
C LEU A 50 -6.73 -1.17 6.19
N TYR A 51 -6.54 -0.67 4.97
CA TYR A 51 -7.59 -0.47 4.01
C TYR A 51 -7.25 -1.28 2.78
N LEU A 52 -8.26 -1.86 2.16
CA LEU A 52 -8.07 -2.74 1.01
C LEU A 52 -8.80 -2.16 -0.18
N ALA A 53 -8.12 -2.09 -1.31
CA ALA A 53 -8.69 -1.63 -2.57
C ALA A 53 -8.38 -2.66 -3.63
N GLU A 54 -9.33 -2.88 -4.52
CA GLU A 54 -9.08 -3.82 -5.61
C GLU A 54 -8.82 -3.12 -6.93
N SER A 55 -8.94 -1.81 -6.95
CA SER A 55 -8.71 -1.04 -8.17
C SER A 55 -8.06 0.28 -7.83
N ALA A 56 -7.52 0.93 -8.86
CA ALA A 56 -6.97 2.27 -8.69
C ALA A 56 -8.06 3.26 -8.26
N GLU A 57 -9.27 3.09 -8.78
CA GLU A 57 -10.37 3.97 -8.43
C GLU A 57 -10.74 3.85 -6.96
N ASP A 58 -10.86 2.62 -6.47
CA ASP A 58 -11.15 2.42 -5.05
C ASP A 58 -10.03 2.99 -4.18
N ALA A 59 -8.80 2.78 -4.59
CA ALA A 59 -7.65 3.30 -3.85
C ALA A 59 -7.68 4.82 -3.79
N ALA A 60 -8.01 5.46 -4.91
CA ALA A 60 -8.08 6.92 -4.95
C ALA A 60 -9.13 7.44 -3.96
N ASP A 61 -10.28 6.79 -3.90
CA ASP A 61 -11.33 7.19 -2.96
C ASP A 61 -10.86 7.04 -1.52
N LEU A 62 -10.20 5.94 -1.20
CA LEU A 62 -9.71 5.72 0.15
C LEU A 62 -8.63 6.73 0.54
N LEU A 63 -7.79 7.11 -0.41
CA LEU A 63 -6.76 8.12 -0.15
C LEU A 63 -7.36 9.50 0.12
N LEU A 64 -8.51 9.79 -0.49
CA LEU A 64 -9.19 11.05 -0.22
C LEU A 64 -9.86 11.05 1.14
N ASP A 65 -10.42 9.92 1.55
CA ASP A 65 -11.27 9.86 2.72
C ASP A 65 -10.53 9.55 4.02
N HIS A 66 -9.32 9.00 3.93
CA HIS A 66 -8.60 8.52 5.11
C HIS A 66 -7.15 8.93 5.07
N LYS A 67 -6.56 9.04 6.25
CA LYS A 67 -5.14 9.28 6.34
C LYS A 67 -4.41 7.94 6.15
N ILE A 68 -3.63 7.85 5.10
CA ILE A 68 -2.86 6.66 4.78
C ILE A 68 -1.38 7.00 4.92
N ASP A 69 -0.63 6.14 5.58
CA ASP A 69 0.81 6.35 5.74
C ASP A 69 1.62 5.68 4.64
N LEU A 70 1.14 4.55 4.16
CA LEU A 70 1.88 3.79 3.15
C LEU A 70 0.89 2.99 2.31
N ALA A 71 1.18 2.86 1.01
CA ALA A 71 0.39 2.03 0.11
C ALA A 71 1.25 0.93 -0.47
N ILE A 72 0.68 -0.26 -0.54
CA ILE A 72 1.28 -1.40 -1.24
C ILE A 72 0.53 -1.52 -2.55
N LEU A 73 1.24 -1.41 -3.66
CA LEU A 73 0.65 -1.30 -4.98
C LEU A 73 1.18 -2.40 -5.89
N ASP A 74 0.28 -3.24 -6.37
CA ASP A 74 0.65 -4.21 -7.40
C ASP A 74 0.63 -3.50 -8.74
N LEU A 75 1.73 -3.58 -9.48
CA LEU A 75 1.81 -2.92 -10.78
C LEU A 75 0.84 -3.50 -11.79
N LYS A 76 0.40 -4.72 -11.58
CA LYS A 76 -0.50 -5.39 -12.50
C LYS A 76 -1.94 -5.23 -12.05
N LEU A 77 -2.41 -4.00 -12.03
CA LEU A 77 -3.81 -3.74 -11.70
C LEU A 77 -4.68 -3.89 -12.93
N GLY A 78 -5.79 -4.58 -12.78
CA GLY A 78 -6.71 -4.77 -13.87
C GLY A 78 -7.20 -3.44 -14.41
N GLY A 79 -7.18 -3.29 -15.72
CA GLY A 79 -7.77 -2.16 -16.39
C GLY A 79 -6.98 -0.87 -16.32
N ARG A 80 -5.98 -0.77 -15.48
CA ARG A 80 -5.20 0.45 -15.39
C ARG A 80 -3.75 0.11 -15.10
N HIS A 81 -2.85 0.80 -15.73
CA HIS A 81 -1.44 0.60 -15.56
C HIS A 81 -1.02 1.10 -14.17
N GLY A 82 -0.45 0.20 -13.38
CA GLY A 82 -0.09 0.56 -12.01
C GLY A 82 0.92 1.70 -11.92
N MET A 83 1.81 1.80 -12.89
CA MET A 83 2.82 2.87 -12.89
C MET A 83 2.17 4.24 -13.07
N GLU A 84 1.14 4.32 -13.90
CA GLU A 84 0.40 5.58 -14.04
C GLU A 84 -0.29 5.96 -12.75
N PHE A 85 -0.86 4.99 -12.09
CA PHE A 85 -1.52 5.25 -10.81
C PHE A 85 -0.51 5.72 -9.78
N LEU A 86 0.69 5.13 -9.76
CA LEU A 86 1.76 5.57 -8.86
C LEU A 86 2.08 7.05 -9.08
N LYS A 87 2.24 7.44 -10.34
CA LYS A 87 2.57 8.83 -10.67
C LYS A 87 1.48 9.78 -10.18
N ASP A 88 0.22 9.43 -10.44
CA ASP A 88 -0.90 10.27 -10.03
C ASP A 88 -1.00 10.35 -8.52
N MET A 89 -0.82 9.22 -7.86
CA MET A 89 -0.93 9.18 -6.41
C MET A 89 0.15 10.01 -5.75
N LYS A 90 1.40 9.89 -6.21
CA LYS A 90 2.49 10.66 -5.60
C LYS A 90 2.35 12.15 -5.88
N ARG A 91 1.72 12.51 -6.99
CA ARG A 91 1.49 13.94 -7.29
C ARG A 91 0.48 14.53 -6.30
N GLN A 92 -0.54 13.77 -5.96
CA GLN A 92 -1.63 14.26 -5.11
C GLN A 92 -1.42 13.96 -3.63
N HIS A 93 -0.65 12.93 -3.30
CA HIS A 93 -0.45 12.47 -1.94
C HIS A 93 1.02 12.16 -1.72
N GLU A 94 1.85 13.20 -1.81
CA GLU A 94 3.30 13.00 -1.79
C GLU A 94 3.80 12.43 -0.46
N ASP A 95 3.04 12.60 0.61
CA ASP A 95 3.44 12.10 1.92
C ASP A 95 3.20 10.60 2.10
N VAL A 96 2.44 9.98 1.20
CA VAL A 96 2.17 8.55 1.28
C VAL A 96 3.36 7.80 0.69
N GLU A 97 3.99 6.94 1.48
CA GLU A 97 5.05 6.08 0.96
C GLU A 97 4.44 4.98 0.13
N VAL A 98 5.15 4.53 -0.90
CA VAL A 98 4.62 3.48 -1.78
C VAL A 98 5.62 2.37 -1.93
N ILE A 99 5.16 1.13 -1.73
CA ILE A 99 5.92 -0.06 -2.05
C ILE A 99 5.26 -0.71 -3.25
N ILE A 100 6.03 -0.92 -4.31
CA ILE A 100 5.54 -1.58 -5.51
C ILE A 100 5.83 -3.07 -5.39
N ILE A 101 4.83 -3.87 -5.72
CA ILE A 101 4.97 -5.32 -5.71
C ILE A 101 4.58 -5.83 -7.09
N THR A 102 5.36 -6.75 -7.65
CA THR A 102 5.04 -7.31 -8.94
C THR A 102 5.68 -8.68 -9.12
N GLY A 103 5.04 -9.53 -9.91
CA GLY A 103 5.61 -10.80 -10.30
C GLY A 103 6.46 -10.71 -11.56
N TYR A 104 6.49 -9.55 -12.20
CA TYR A 104 7.17 -9.36 -13.47
C TYR A 104 8.19 -8.23 -13.39
N GLY A 105 8.96 -8.23 -12.32
CA GLY A 105 9.93 -7.17 -12.15
C GLY A 105 11.04 -7.22 -13.16
N THR A 106 11.27 -6.11 -13.84
CA THR A 106 12.49 -5.92 -14.64
C THR A 106 13.28 -4.80 -13.98
N LEU A 107 14.55 -4.71 -14.29
CA LEU A 107 15.34 -3.60 -13.80
C LEU A 107 14.72 -2.28 -14.20
N GLN A 108 14.20 -2.20 -15.43
CA GLN A 108 13.59 -0.96 -15.91
C GLN A 108 12.36 -0.61 -15.10
N SER A 109 11.48 -1.56 -14.81
CA SER A 109 10.28 -1.25 -14.05
C SER A 109 10.62 -0.84 -12.62
N ALA A 110 11.63 -1.46 -12.02
CA ALA A 110 12.07 -1.06 -10.69
C ALA A 110 12.62 0.36 -10.69
N MET A 111 13.43 0.69 -11.66
CA MET A 111 14.00 2.04 -11.78
C MET A 111 12.91 3.07 -12.02
N ASP A 112 11.94 2.76 -12.87
CA ASP A 112 10.83 3.68 -13.15
C ASP A 112 10.00 3.91 -11.89
N GLY A 113 9.74 2.84 -11.13
CA GLY A 113 8.98 2.99 -9.89
C GLY A 113 9.66 3.93 -8.91
N ILE A 114 10.96 3.75 -8.73
CA ILE A 114 11.72 4.61 -7.82
C ILE A 114 11.72 6.05 -8.34
N ARG A 115 11.91 6.21 -9.64
CA ARG A 115 11.90 7.55 -10.25
C ARG A 115 10.58 8.27 -10.02
N PHE A 116 9.47 7.53 -10.05
CA PHE A 116 8.14 8.12 -9.87
C PHE A 116 7.72 8.20 -8.41
N GLY A 117 8.62 7.87 -7.50
CA GLY A 117 8.39 8.15 -6.10
C GLY A 117 8.14 6.95 -5.20
N ALA A 118 8.26 5.72 -5.71
CA ALA A 118 8.12 4.56 -4.85
C ALA A 118 9.33 4.46 -3.92
N ALA A 119 9.08 4.04 -2.68
CA ALA A 119 10.15 3.84 -1.71
C ALA A 119 10.94 2.58 -2.01
N CYS A 120 10.28 1.58 -2.56
CA CYS A 120 10.91 0.29 -2.73
C CYS A 120 10.09 -0.55 -3.69
N HIS A 121 10.73 -1.58 -4.23
CA HIS A 121 10.15 -2.48 -5.23
C HIS A 121 10.43 -3.91 -4.77
N LEU A 122 9.38 -4.71 -4.61
CA LEU A 122 9.50 -6.11 -4.20
C LEU A 122 9.04 -7.02 -5.32
N LEU A 123 9.77 -8.10 -5.54
CA LEU A 123 9.39 -9.12 -6.52
C LEU A 123 8.68 -10.26 -5.82
N LYS A 124 7.59 -10.74 -6.43
CA LYS A 124 6.95 -11.97 -6.00
C LYS A 124 7.74 -13.17 -6.51
N PRO A 125 7.88 -14.23 -5.77
CA PRO A 125 7.44 -14.38 -4.38
C PRO A 125 8.41 -13.73 -3.42
N PHE A 126 7.90 -13.24 -2.31
CA PHE A 126 8.71 -12.69 -1.23
C PHE A 126 8.23 -13.32 0.07
N ASP A 127 9.06 -13.31 1.10
CA ASP A 127 8.60 -13.82 2.37
C ASP A 127 8.03 -12.68 3.23
N VAL A 128 7.33 -13.07 4.29
CA VAL A 128 6.65 -12.13 5.17
C VAL A 128 7.61 -11.11 5.75
N MET A 129 8.80 -11.57 6.14
CA MET A 129 9.76 -10.65 6.76
C MET A 129 10.30 -9.63 5.78
N GLU A 130 10.48 -10.01 4.52
CA GLU A 130 10.86 -9.04 3.50
C GLU A 130 9.84 -7.92 3.39
N LEU A 131 8.57 -8.29 3.37
CA LEU A 131 7.51 -7.30 3.26
C LEU A 131 7.46 -6.39 4.49
N ILE A 132 7.50 -6.98 5.67
CA ILE A 132 7.42 -6.19 6.90
C ILE A 132 8.62 -5.27 7.04
N ASN A 133 9.81 -5.77 6.70
CA ASN A 133 11.01 -4.94 6.75
C ASN A 133 10.92 -3.78 5.76
N ALA A 134 10.42 -4.04 4.56
CA ALA A 134 10.25 -2.98 3.56
C ALA A 134 9.27 -1.91 4.06
N ILE A 135 8.16 -2.34 4.65
CA ILE A 135 7.18 -1.41 5.21
C ILE A 135 7.81 -0.54 6.29
N ASN A 136 8.51 -1.18 7.23
CA ASN A 136 9.09 -0.45 8.34
C ASN A 136 10.16 0.52 7.88
N GLU A 137 10.98 0.13 6.91
CA GLU A 137 11.99 1.04 6.38
C GLU A 137 11.36 2.24 5.67
N ALA A 138 10.31 2.00 4.89
CA ALA A 138 9.63 3.09 4.21
C ALA A 138 9.00 4.05 5.22
N LEU A 139 8.38 3.51 6.27
CA LEU A 139 7.76 4.35 7.29
C LEU A 139 8.78 5.15 8.07
N LYS A 140 9.96 4.59 8.30
CA LYS A 140 11.04 5.33 8.94
C LYS A 140 11.47 6.51 8.10
N ARG A 141 11.59 6.32 6.81
CA ARG A 141 11.97 7.40 5.89
C ARG A 141 10.96 8.52 5.95
N SER A 142 9.67 8.19 5.98
CA SER A 142 8.62 9.18 6.07
C SER A 142 8.74 9.99 7.36
N LYS A 143 8.94 9.31 8.47
CA LYS A 143 9.10 9.99 9.76
C LYS A 143 10.34 10.85 9.80
N LYS A 144 11.44 10.37 9.22
CA LYS A 144 12.65 11.15 9.15
C LYS A 144 12.45 12.41 8.35
N GLY A 145 11.71 12.30 7.25
CA GLY A 145 11.40 13.48 6.46
C GLY A 145 10.54 14.46 7.22
N ALA A 146 9.70 13.95 8.11
CA ALA A 146 8.82 14.78 8.89
C ALA A 146 9.49 15.32 10.15
N ALA A 147 10.46 14.56 10.72
CA ALA A 147 11.12 14.95 11.98
C ALA A 147 12.60 15.07 11.73
N PRO A 148 13.18 16.11 12.21
CA PRO A 148 14.61 16.24 12.03
C PRO A 148 15.33 15.15 12.73
N GLN A 149 15.44 14.45 12.85
CA GLN A 149 15.82 13.49 13.36
C GLN A 149 16.65 13.15 13.84
N GLY A 150 16.43 13.35 13.97
CA GLY A 150 17.03 13.11 14.29
C GLY A 150 17.57 12.52 14.89
N GLN A 151 17.55 12.52 15.04
CA GLN A 151 18.11 12.13 15.43
C GLN A 151 18.81 11.24 15.38
N LEU A 152 18.94 11.10 15.05
CA LEU A 152 19.47 10.43 14.81
C LEU A 152 20.33 9.99 14.89
N GLU A 153 20.37 10.10 14.98
CA GLU A 153 21.11 9.90 14.86
C GLU A 153 21.59 9.54 14.87
#